data_a9b3a925b5c64dcb3930a4f9fb1c4784
#
_entry.id   a9b3a925b5c64dcb3930a4f9fb1c4784
#
_cell.length_a   1.000
_cell.length_b   1.000
_cell.length_c   1.000
_cell.angle_alpha   90.00
_cell.angle_beta   90.00
_cell.angle_gamma   90.00
#
_symmetry.space_group_name_H-M   'P 1'
#
loop_
_entity.id
_entity.type
_entity.pdbx_description
1 polymer ?
#
loop_
_entity_poly.entity_id
_entity_poly.type
_entity_poly.pdbx_seq_one_letter_code
_entity_poly.pdbx_strand_id
1 'polypeptide(L)'
;LGPGGLSRERAGFEVRDVHPTHYGRVCPIETPEGPNIGLINSLSTYARTDKYGFIETPYRVVKDGKVTDEIIYLSPIMESNHYIAQANVEVDKKGKIQNEFITARHQGETSLVSVGMISLMDVSPKQVLSVAASLIPFLENNDANRALMGSNMMRQAVPTLIPQKPLVGTGLERQVARDSGSCVEARNPGVVDSVDGGRIVIKVSSGDSVSVDIYNLIKYTRSNQNTCVNQRPLVKKGDHVKAGDIIADGPSIDLGELAIGQNMRIAFMPWNGFNYEDSILVSERVVQEDRLTSIHIQELTCITRDTKLGMEEITSDIPGVSESALSKLDENGIVYVGAKVEAGDILVGKVTPKGESQLSPEEKLLKAIFGEKASDIKDTSLRVPSSVSGTVIDVQIFTRDGAEKNPRAKSNESLMTSEFSKDLDDETVSYTHLTLPTTGSV
;
A
#
# COMPACT_ATOMS: atom_id res chain seq x y z
N LEU A 1 -20.50 5.65 -13.29
CA LEU A 1 -19.59 5.74 -14.44
C LEU A 1 -19.48 4.39 -15.13
N GLY A 2 -19.42 4.36 -16.47
CA GLY A 2 -19.29 3.13 -17.25
C GLY A 2 -20.49 2.86 -18.16
N PRO A 3 -20.58 1.65 -18.77
CA PRO A 3 -21.69 1.28 -19.67
C PRO A 3 -23.05 1.40 -18.99
N GLY A 4 -23.95 2.20 -19.55
CA GLY A 4 -25.27 2.49 -18.99
C GLY A 4 -25.32 3.55 -17.88
N GLY A 5 -24.16 4.08 -17.44
CA GLY A 5 -24.04 5.15 -16.46
C GLY A 5 -23.90 6.54 -17.07
N LEU A 6 -23.69 7.53 -16.20
CA LEU A 6 -23.43 8.91 -16.59
C LEU A 6 -22.00 9.07 -17.11
N SER A 7 -21.82 9.62 -18.32
CA SER A 7 -20.48 9.93 -18.84
C SER A 7 -20.01 11.31 -18.35
N ARG A 8 -18.70 11.44 -18.10
CA ARG A 8 -18.08 12.71 -17.64
C ARG A 8 -18.35 13.90 -18.56
N GLU A 9 -18.57 13.67 -19.84
CA GLU A 9 -18.82 14.70 -20.84
C GLU A 9 -20.29 15.20 -20.81
N ARG A 10 -21.22 14.34 -20.35
CA ARG A 10 -22.64 14.61 -20.27
C ARG A 10 -23.13 15.03 -18.89
N ALA A 11 -22.28 14.90 -17.87
CA ALA A 11 -22.63 15.27 -16.51
C ALA A 11 -22.67 16.79 -16.35
N GLY A 12 -23.81 17.33 -15.97
CA GLY A 12 -23.97 18.73 -15.61
C GLY A 12 -23.44 19.07 -14.23
N PHE A 13 -23.52 20.33 -13.82
CA PHE A 13 -23.08 20.77 -12.49
C PHE A 13 -23.94 20.17 -11.36
N GLU A 14 -25.23 19.99 -11.57
CA GLU A 14 -26.17 19.50 -10.54
C GLU A 14 -25.74 18.17 -9.91
N VAL A 15 -25.19 17.25 -10.71
CA VAL A 15 -24.74 15.93 -10.22
C VAL A 15 -23.34 15.97 -9.61
N ARG A 16 -22.61 17.07 -9.78
CA ARG A 16 -21.23 17.27 -9.29
C ARG A 16 -21.19 18.09 -8.00
N ASP A 17 -22.27 18.81 -7.72
CA ASP A 17 -22.37 19.70 -6.56
C ASP A 17 -22.56 18.93 -5.25
N VAL A 18 -22.17 19.55 -4.15
CA VAL A 18 -22.41 19.04 -2.81
C VAL A 18 -23.86 19.24 -2.42
N HIS A 19 -24.54 18.16 -2.05
CA HIS A 19 -25.91 18.19 -1.60
C HIS A 19 -26.00 18.09 -0.08
N PRO A 20 -26.97 18.69 0.63
CA PRO A 20 -27.11 18.59 2.08
C PRO A 20 -27.19 17.14 2.60
N THR A 21 -27.74 16.21 1.83
CA THR A 21 -27.79 14.78 2.17
C THR A 21 -26.42 14.09 2.19
N HIS A 22 -25.39 14.72 1.64
CA HIS A 22 -24.01 14.22 1.68
C HIS A 22 -23.39 14.32 3.08
N TYR A 23 -23.96 15.10 3.98
CA TYR A 23 -23.44 15.28 5.33
C TYR A 23 -23.27 13.96 6.06
N GLY A 24 -22.05 13.68 6.51
CA GLY A 24 -21.69 12.45 7.20
C GLY A 24 -21.69 11.18 6.33
N ARG A 25 -21.95 11.28 5.02
CA ARG A 25 -22.02 10.15 4.08
C ARG A 25 -20.97 10.23 2.99
N VAL A 26 -20.84 11.38 2.36
CA VAL A 26 -19.91 11.63 1.27
C VAL A 26 -19.07 12.85 1.62
N CYS A 27 -17.76 12.75 1.51
CA CYS A 27 -16.85 13.84 1.80
C CYS A 27 -17.02 14.98 0.76
N PRO A 28 -17.20 16.23 1.21
CA PRO A 28 -17.33 17.36 0.30
C PRO A 28 -16.00 17.84 -0.31
N ILE A 29 -14.87 17.38 0.23
CA ILE A 29 -13.52 17.84 -0.13
C ILE A 29 -12.81 16.82 -1.03
N GLU A 30 -12.84 15.54 -0.70
CA GLU A 30 -12.10 14.51 -1.40
C GLU A 30 -12.79 14.11 -2.69
N THR A 31 -12.35 14.67 -3.81
CA THR A 31 -12.78 14.34 -5.18
C THR A 31 -11.60 14.55 -6.13
N PRO A 32 -11.52 13.87 -7.29
CA PRO A 32 -10.47 14.13 -8.27
C PRO A 32 -10.53 15.56 -8.80
N GLU A 33 -9.39 16.06 -9.23
CA GLU A 33 -9.29 17.28 -10.04
C GLU A 33 -9.55 16.94 -11.52
N GLY A 34 -10.12 17.89 -12.27
CA GLY A 34 -10.35 17.77 -13.71
C GLY A 34 -11.73 17.22 -14.10
N PRO A 35 -11.84 16.48 -15.21
CA PRO A 35 -13.13 16.10 -15.80
C PRO A 35 -14.04 15.25 -14.90
N ASN A 36 -13.48 14.54 -13.94
CA ASN A 36 -14.21 13.65 -13.03
C ASN A 36 -14.57 14.31 -11.69
N ILE A 37 -14.37 15.62 -11.55
CA ILE A 37 -14.70 16.34 -10.32
C ILE A 37 -16.17 16.15 -9.94
N GLY A 38 -16.45 15.83 -8.68
CA GLY A 38 -17.80 15.61 -8.16
C GLY A 38 -18.48 14.32 -8.61
N LEU A 39 -17.90 13.56 -9.56
CA LEU A 39 -18.44 12.28 -10.03
C LEU A 39 -17.83 11.09 -9.29
N ILE A 40 -16.59 11.20 -8.88
CA ILE A 40 -15.90 10.20 -8.07
C ILE A 40 -15.76 10.79 -6.67
N ASN A 41 -16.45 10.21 -5.72
CA ASN A 41 -16.50 10.70 -4.34
C ASN A 41 -16.03 9.63 -3.38
N SER A 42 -15.62 10.06 -2.18
CA SER A 42 -15.18 9.18 -1.11
C SER A 42 -16.20 9.18 0.04
N LEU A 43 -16.39 8.01 0.66
CA LEU A 43 -17.23 7.90 1.84
C LEU A 43 -16.63 8.68 3.02
N SER A 44 -17.49 9.24 3.85
CA SER A 44 -17.10 9.85 5.12
C SER A 44 -16.62 8.82 6.13
N THR A 45 -15.84 9.24 7.11
CA THR A 45 -15.11 8.36 8.04
C THR A 45 -15.99 7.32 8.75
N TYR A 46 -17.19 7.71 9.16
CA TYR A 46 -18.10 6.81 9.89
C TYR A 46 -19.29 6.33 9.08
N ALA A 47 -19.34 6.65 7.79
CA ALA A 47 -20.41 6.21 6.91
C ALA A 47 -20.35 4.71 6.68
N ARG A 48 -21.49 4.08 6.62
CA ARG A 48 -21.65 2.68 6.24
C ARG A 48 -22.84 2.51 5.30
N THR A 49 -22.92 1.38 4.63
CA THR A 49 -24.10 1.02 3.83
C THR A 49 -25.01 0.08 4.61
N ASP A 50 -26.31 0.26 4.47
CA ASP A 50 -27.30 -0.69 4.96
C ASP A 50 -27.34 -1.93 4.05
N LYS A 51 -28.22 -2.89 4.39
CA LYS A 51 -28.42 -4.12 3.61
C LYS A 51 -29.01 -3.90 2.19
N TYR A 52 -29.54 -2.72 1.93
CA TYR A 52 -30.08 -2.31 0.62
C TYR A 52 -29.11 -1.44 -0.19
N GLY A 53 -27.98 -1.07 0.38
CA GLY A 53 -26.98 -0.22 -0.26
C GLY A 53 -27.16 1.28 -0.01
N PHE A 54 -28.09 1.72 0.84
CA PHE A 54 -28.19 3.12 1.23
C PHE A 54 -27.09 3.50 2.22
N ILE A 55 -26.53 4.70 2.04
CA ILE A 55 -25.48 5.19 2.93
C ILE A 55 -26.12 5.80 4.17
N GLU A 56 -25.68 5.32 5.31
CA GLU A 56 -26.10 5.75 6.64
C GLU A 56 -24.96 6.41 7.40
N THR A 57 -25.30 7.33 8.31
CA THR A 57 -24.35 8.00 9.20
C THR A 57 -24.76 7.84 10.66
N PRO A 58 -23.81 7.73 11.61
CA PRO A 58 -24.12 7.55 13.02
C PRO A 58 -24.46 8.86 13.71
N TYR A 59 -25.40 8.78 14.66
CA TYR A 59 -25.77 9.87 15.57
C TYR A 59 -25.92 9.34 16.97
N ARG A 60 -25.60 10.18 17.97
CA ARG A 60 -25.91 9.93 19.38
C ARG A 60 -27.32 10.38 19.69
N VAL A 61 -28.05 9.55 20.41
CA VAL A 61 -29.42 9.90 20.84
C VAL A 61 -29.39 10.88 22.01
N VAL A 62 -30.18 11.95 21.91
CA VAL A 62 -30.38 12.92 22.98
C VAL A 62 -31.77 12.76 23.55
N LYS A 63 -31.88 12.56 24.88
CA LYS A 63 -33.13 12.44 25.61
C LYS A 63 -33.17 13.51 26.71
N ASP A 64 -34.15 14.38 26.68
CA ASP A 64 -34.35 15.45 27.66
C ASP A 64 -33.12 16.35 27.89
N GLY A 65 -32.42 16.72 26.80
CA GLY A 65 -31.21 17.52 26.85
C GLY A 65 -29.97 16.79 27.39
N LYS A 66 -30.05 15.47 27.53
CA LYS A 66 -28.94 14.61 27.93
C LYS A 66 -28.50 13.73 26.75
N VAL A 67 -27.23 13.78 26.40
CA VAL A 67 -26.60 12.94 25.39
C VAL A 67 -26.41 11.55 25.99
N THR A 68 -26.88 10.52 25.26
CA THR A 68 -26.73 9.12 25.64
C THR A 68 -25.58 8.48 24.88
N ASP A 69 -25.11 7.31 25.34
CA ASP A 69 -24.10 6.52 24.61
C ASP A 69 -24.72 5.63 23.51
N GLU A 70 -26.04 5.72 23.34
CA GLU A 70 -26.77 5.02 22.30
C GLU A 70 -26.47 5.66 20.94
N ILE A 71 -25.96 4.85 20.00
CA ILE A 71 -25.63 5.29 18.63
C ILE A 71 -26.60 4.64 17.67
N ILE A 72 -27.26 5.46 16.85
CA ILE A 72 -28.14 5.00 15.79
C ILE A 72 -27.60 5.43 14.44
N TYR A 73 -27.78 4.59 13.44
CA TYR A 73 -27.44 4.91 12.05
C TYR A 73 -28.69 5.27 11.28
N LEU A 74 -28.65 6.39 10.60
CA LEU A 74 -29.81 6.93 9.88
C LEU A 74 -29.49 7.21 8.41
N SER A 75 -30.45 6.88 7.55
CA SER A 75 -30.48 7.34 6.16
C SER A 75 -30.93 8.80 6.08
N PRO A 76 -30.70 9.52 4.95
CA PRO A 76 -31.10 10.91 4.79
C PRO A 76 -32.61 11.15 5.00
N ILE A 77 -33.42 10.20 4.60
CA ILE A 77 -34.88 10.29 4.71
C ILE A 77 -35.32 10.28 6.18
N MET A 78 -34.75 9.42 6.98
CA MET A 78 -35.03 9.34 8.43
C MET A 78 -34.47 10.54 9.17
N GLU A 79 -33.27 11.01 8.76
CA GLU A 79 -32.60 12.16 9.37
C GLU A 79 -33.44 13.44 9.28
N SER A 80 -34.16 13.65 8.19
CA SER A 80 -34.95 14.86 7.93
C SER A 80 -36.01 15.18 9.01
N ASN A 81 -36.41 14.18 9.79
CA ASN A 81 -37.42 14.35 10.86
C ASN A 81 -36.82 14.80 12.20
N HIS A 82 -35.50 14.92 12.30
CA HIS A 82 -34.79 15.17 13.55
C HIS A 82 -34.11 16.53 13.57
N TYR A 83 -34.00 17.13 14.76
CA TYR A 83 -33.10 18.24 15.04
C TYR A 83 -31.79 17.69 15.55
N ILE A 84 -30.70 17.99 14.86
CA ILE A 84 -29.39 17.40 15.09
C ILE A 84 -28.42 18.47 15.56
N ALA A 85 -27.88 18.31 16.77
CA ALA A 85 -26.86 19.18 17.32
C ALA A 85 -25.47 18.82 16.75
N GLN A 86 -24.60 19.82 16.63
CA GLN A 86 -23.19 19.59 16.25
C GLN A 86 -22.41 18.94 17.40
N ALA A 87 -21.34 18.21 17.04
CA ALA A 87 -20.50 17.49 18.00
C ALA A 87 -19.66 18.43 18.92
N ASN A 88 -19.52 19.71 18.58
CA ASN A 88 -18.76 20.71 19.32
C ASN A 88 -19.55 21.38 20.45
N VAL A 89 -20.81 21.00 20.66
CA VAL A 89 -21.65 21.54 21.72
C VAL A 89 -21.06 21.13 23.08
N GLU A 90 -21.00 22.10 24.01
CA GLU A 90 -20.51 21.87 25.36
C GLU A 90 -21.44 20.98 26.17
N VAL A 91 -20.91 19.85 26.60
CA VAL A 91 -21.62 18.84 27.37
C VAL A 91 -20.93 18.65 28.71
N ASP A 92 -21.71 18.63 29.79
CA ASP A 92 -21.20 18.35 31.15
C ASP A 92 -20.71 16.90 31.29
N LYS A 93 -19.90 16.62 32.30
CA LYS A 93 -19.43 15.26 32.64
C LYS A 93 -20.56 14.22 32.82
N LYS A 94 -21.78 14.68 33.06
CA LYS A 94 -22.99 13.83 33.19
C LYS A 94 -23.76 13.66 31.88
N GLY A 95 -23.23 14.21 30.75
CA GLY A 95 -23.88 14.16 29.45
C GLY A 95 -24.96 15.22 29.22
N LYS A 96 -25.14 16.20 30.13
CA LYS A 96 -26.14 17.25 29.96
C LYS A 96 -25.57 18.42 29.15
N ILE A 97 -26.34 18.88 28.19
CA ILE A 97 -26.04 20.06 27.36
C ILE A 97 -26.18 21.33 28.26
N GLN A 98 -25.16 22.20 28.20
CA GLN A 98 -25.10 23.36 29.12
C GLN A 98 -25.89 24.57 28.60
N ASN A 99 -25.92 24.80 27.31
CA ASN A 99 -26.55 25.96 26.69
C ASN A 99 -28.06 25.75 26.50
N GLU A 100 -28.85 26.77 26.74
CA GLU A 100 -30.31 26.72 26.59
C GLU A 100 -30.75 26.73 25.11
N PHE A 101 -30.00 27.41 24.26
CA PHE A 101 -30.18 27.46 22.82
C PHE A 101 -28.92 26.98 22.10
N ILE A 102 -29.07 26.15 21.11
CA ILE A 102 -27.95 25.58 20.35
C ILE A 102 -28.24 25.65 18.87
N THR A 103 -27.19 25.75 18.08
CA THR A 103 -27.25 25.63 16.64
C THR A 103 -27.48 24.18 16.27
N ALA A 104 -28.61 23.89 15.65
CA ALA A 104 -28.98 22.55 15.18
C ALA A 104 -29.29 22.57 13.69
N ARG A 105 -29.07 21.44 13.06
CA ARG A 105 -29.39 21.18 11.66
C ARG A 105 -30.76 20.48 11.55
N HIS A 106 -31.62 20.97 10.69
CA HIS A 106 -32.90 20.36 10.37
C HIS A 106 -33.20 20.54 8.87
N GLN A 107 -33.51 19.48 8.16
CA GLN A 107 -33.83 19.49 6.71
C GLN A 107 -32.79 20.23 5.84
N GLY A 108 -31.52 20.16 6.18
CA GLY A 108 -30.43 20.83 5.46
C GLY A 108 -30.21 22.29 5.85
N GLU A 109 -31.07 22.89 6.66
CA GLU A 109 -30.91 24.26 7.18
C GLU A 109 -30.37 24.25 8.61
N THR A 110 -29.64 25.29 8.95
CA THR A 110 -29.06 25.49 10.26
C THR A 110 -29.86 26.57 11.01
N SER A 111 -30.42 26.24 12.14
CA SER A 111 -31.23 27.15 12.98
C SER A 111 -30.85 27.06 14.45
N LEU A 112 -31.12 28.16 15.20
CA LEU A 112 -30.95 28.19 16.63
C LEU A 112 -32.21 27.66 17.30
N VAL A 113 -32.10 26.53 18.01
CA VAL A 113 -33.24 25.85 18.66
C VAL A 113 -32.99 25.60 20.12
N SER A 114 -34.08 25.46 20.90
CA SER A 114 -33.97 25.12 22.31
C SER A 114 -33.56 23.66 22.49
N VAL A 115 -32.83 23.34 23.55
CA VAL A 115 -32.30 22.02 23.87
C VAL A 115 -33.39 20.94 23.92
N GLY A 116 -34.62 21.31 24.32
CA GLY A 116 -35.73 20.37 24.37
C GLY A 116 -36.22 19.83 23.03
N MET A 117 -35.88 20.50 21.92
CA MET A 117 -36.23 20.06 20.56
C MET A 117 -35.18 19.14 19.95
N ILE A 118 -33.98 19.07 20.51
CA ILE A 118 -32.88 18.28 19.98
C ILE A 118 -33.10 16.81 20.30
N SER A 119 -33.13 16.00 19.27
CA SER A 119 -33.28 14.55 19.38
C SER A 119 -31.99 13.77 19.14
N LEU A 120 -31.05 14.37 18.37
CA LEU A 120 -29.81 13.72 17.97
C LEU A 120 -28.63 14.69 18.08
N MET A 121 -27.42 14.10 18.17
CA MET A 121 -26.15 14.83 18.16
C MET A 121 -25.14 14.11 17.28
N ASP A 122 -24.32 14.84 16.55
CA ASP A 122 -23.21 14.27 15.78
C ASP A 122 -22.22 13.54 16.71
N VAL A 123 -21.65 12.44 16.23
CA VAL A 123 -20.68 11.64 17.01
C VAL A 123 -19.34 12.35 17.13
N SER A 124 -18.86 12.94 16.03
CA SER A 124 -17.57 13.63 15.95
C SER A 124 -17.56 14.66 14.83
N PRO A 125 -16.78 15.75 14.95
CA PRO A 125 -16.57 16.68 13.83
C PRO A 125 -15.96 16.02 12.59
N LYS A 126 -15.19 14.95 12.75
CA LYS A 126 -14.58 14.17 11.64
C LYS A 126 -15.62 13.41 10.80
N GLN A 127 -16.84 13.29 11.28
CA GLN A 127 -17.94 12.58 10.63
C GLN A 127 -18.24 13.08 9.21
N VAL A 128 -18.02 14.37 8.94
CA VAL A 128 -18.30 15.00 7.65
C VAL A 128 -17.26 14.67 6.59
N LEU A 129 -16.04 14.36 7.02
CA LEU A 129 -14.85 14.23 6.18
C LEU A 129 -14.52 12.76 5.90
N SER A 130 -13.86 12.52 4.76
CA SER A 130 -13.22 11.24 4.48
C SER A 130 -11.98 11.01 5.32
N VAL A 131 -11.43 9.81 5.30
CA VAL A 131 -10.21 9.46 6.01
C VAL A 131 -9.03 10.35 5.57
N ALA A 132 -8.84 10.54 4.26
CA ALA A 132 -7.75 11.35 3.73
C ALA A 132 -7.87 12.82 4.18
N ALA A 133 -9.05 13.42 4.05
CA ALA A 133 -9.29 14.78 4.51
C ALA A 133 -9.13 14.93 6.04
N SER A 134 -9.50 13.92 6.81
CA SER A 134 -9.36 13.90 8.28
C SER A 134 -7.92 13.77 8.77
N LEU A 135 -6.98 13.41 7.90
CA LEU A 135 -5.55 13.35 8.20
C LEU A 135 -4.83 14.69 8.02
N ILE A 136 -5.49 15.70 7.46
CA ILE A 136 -4.89 17.04 7.26
C ILE A 136 -4.94 17.81 8.58
N PRO A 137 -3.79 18.16 9.19
CA PRO A 137 -3.79 18.96 10.39
C PRO A 137 -4.21 20.40 10.08
N PHE A 138 -4.93 21.03 11.00
CA PHE A 138 -5.46 22.40 10.87
C PHE A 138 -6.31 22.62 9.60
N LEU A 139 -7.09 21.61 9.23
CA LEU A 139 -7.92 21.65 8.02
C LEU A 139 -8.89 22.84 8.01
N GLU A 140 -9.41 23.24 9.19
CA GLU A 140 -10.29 24.41 9.37
C GLU A 140 -9.67 25.72 8.92
N ASN A 141 -8.36 25.82 8.86
CA ASN A 141 -7.61 26.99 8.41
C ASN A 141 -7.23 26.94 6.93
N ASN A 142 -7.55 25.87 6.23
CA ASN A 142 -7.26 25.67 4.81
C ASN A 142 -8.49 26.00 3.95
N ASP A 143 -8.24 26.58 2.78
CA ASP A 143 -9.26 26.68 1.74
C ASP A 143 -9.63 25.28 1.20
N ALA A 144 -10.91 25.08 0.86
CA ALA A 144 -11.41 23.80 0.36
C ALA A 144 -10.66 23.31 -0.88
N ASN A 145 -10.30 24.22 -1.80
CA ASN A 145 -9.55 23.87 -3.01
C ASN A 145 -8.17 23.29 -2.69
N ARG A 146 -7.45 23.91 -1.71
CA ARG A 146 -6.13 23.42 -1.29
C ARG A 146 -6.20 22.15 -0.46
N ALA A 147 -7.25 21.99 0.34
CA ALA A 147 -7.52 20.75 1.05
C ALA A 147 -7.82 19.57 0.09
N LEU A 148 -8.56 19.82 -0.98
CA LEU A 148 -8.79 18.84 -2.06
C LEU A 148 -7.48 18.41 -2.71
N MET A 149 -6.65 19.36 -3.12
CA MET A 149 -5.32 19.06 -3.69
C MET A 149 -4.45 18.26 -2.72
N GLY A 150 -4.38 18.68 -1.47
CA GLY A 150 -3.60 18.00 -0.42
C GLY A 150 -4.08 16.57 -0.16
N SER A 151 -5.38 16.33 -0.08
CA SER A 151 -5.94 14.99 0.10
C SER A 151 -5.63 14.06 -1.09
N ASN A 152 -5.67 14.59 -2.31
CA ASN A 152 -5.29 13.85 -3.51
C ASN A 152 -3.79 13.51 -3.52
N MET A 153 -2.92 14.46 -3.12
CA MET A 153 -1.47 14.24 -3.06
C MET A 153 -1.09 13.19 -2.01
N MET A 154 -1.75 13.16 -0.84
CA MET A 154 -1.48 12.11 0.18
C MET A 154 -1.68 10.70 -0.36
N ARG A 155 -2.66 10.49 -1.24
CA ARG A 155 -2.92 9.18 -1.87
C ARG A 155 -1.89 8.77 -2.92
N GLN A 156 -1.06 9.70 -3.37
CA GLN A 156 0.00 9.47 -4.36
C GLN A 156 1.39 9.36 -3.72
N ALA A 157 1.47 9.41 -2.39
CA ALA A 157 2.74 9.34 -1.68
C ALA A 157 3.42 7.98 -1.88
N VAL A 158 4.71 8.01 -2.23
CA VAL A 158 5.54 6.82 -2.38
C VAL A 158 6.20 6.50 -1.04
N PRO A 159 6.24 5.24 -0.60
CA PRO A 159 6.94 4.83 0.60
C PRO A 159 8.42 5.20 0.53
N THR A 160 8.92 5.92 1.54
CA THR A 160 10.32 6.28 1.66
C THR A 160 11.12 5.17 2.34
N LEU A 161 12.45 5.19 2.15
CA LEU A 161 13.37 4.21 2.76
C LEU A 161 13.26 4.21 4.29
N ILE A 162 13.22 5.40 4.89
CA ILE A 162 13.04 5.60 6.34
C ILE A 162 11.86 6.54 6.54
N PRO A 163 10.64 6.02 6.77
CA PRO A 163 9.50 6.86 7.06
C PRO A 163 9.65 7.51 8.44
N GLN A 164 9.08 8.71 8.62
CA GLN A 164 9.01 9.40 9.89
C GLN A 164 7.56 9.78 10.20
N LYS A 165 7.10 9.47 11.40
CA LYS A 165 5.78 9.91 11.84
C LYS A 165 5.70 11.43 11.90
N PRO A 166 4.56 12.04 11.57
CA PRO A 166 4.39 13.47 11.60
C PRO A 166 4.51 14.01 13.04
N LEU A 167 5.18 15.15 13.19
CA LEU A 167 5.28 15.83 14.49
C LEU A 167 3.94 16.39 14.95
N VAL A 168 3.10 16.81 14.00
CA VAL A 168 1.75 17.32 14.23
C VAL A 168 0.78 16.43 13.46
N GLY A 169 -0.12 15.79 14.15
CA GLY A 169 -1.11 14.88 13.59
C GLY A 169 -2.52 15.16 14.09
N THR A 170 -3.49 14.48 13.51
CA THR A 170 -4.91 14.61 13.87
C THR A 170 -5.38 13.53 14.86
N GLY A 171 -4.51 12.58 15.21
CA GLY A 171 -4.83 11.43 16.06
C GLY A 171 -5.50 10.26 15.30
N LEU A 172 -5.73 10.39 13.99
CA LEU A 172 -6.29 9.32 13.16
C LEU A 172 -5.20 8.42 12.56
N GLU A 173 -3.95 8.87 12.56
CA GLU A 173 -2.81 8.20 11.93
C GLU A 173 -2.62 6.76 12.44
N ARG A 174 -2.74 6.58 13.76
CA ARG A 174 -2.61 5.25 14.38
C ARG A 174 -3.74 4.30 13.98
N GLN A 175 -4.96 4.81 13.94
CA GLN A 175 -6.11 4.01 13.52
C GLN A 175 -6.02 3.62 12.04
N VAL A 176 -5.61 4.56 11.19
CA VAL A 176 -5.42 4.30 9.75
C VAL A 176 -4.32 3.27 9.52
N ALA A 177 -3.18 3.39 10.21
CA ALA A 177 -2.08 2.43 10.11
C ALA A 177 -2.53 1.01 10.50
N ARG A 178 -3.29 0.90 11.56
CA ARG A 178 -3.85 -0.35 12.05
C ARG A 178 -4.84 -0.96 11.05
N ASP A 179 -5.86 -0.18 10.66
CA ASP A 179 -6.96 -0.66 9.81
C ASP A 179 -6.51 -0.93 8.35
N SER A 180 -5.35 -0.38 7.93
CA SER A 180 -4.77 -0.66 6.61
C SER A 180 -4.29 -2.10 6.45
N GLY A 181 -4.05 -2.83 7.54
CA GLY A 181 -3.48 -4.18 7.53
C GLY A 181 -2.02 -4.25 7.09
N SER A 182 -1.34 -3.11 6.94
CA SER A 182 0.08 -3.06 6.55
C SER A 182 1.02 -3.35 7.71
N CYS A 183 0.59 -3.12 8.94
CA CYS A 183 1.31 -3.49 10.16
C CYS A 183 0.82 -4.84 10.68
N VAL A 184 1.66 -5.49 11.48
CA VAL A 184 1.33 -6.77 12.13
C VAL A 184 0.93 -6.50 13.57
N GLU A 185 -0.26 -7.00 13.95
CA GLU A 185 -0.79 -6.89 15.31
C GLU A 185 -0.69 -8.21 16.06
N ALA A 186 -0.43 -8.14 17.36
CA ALA A 186 -0.50 -9.29 18.23
C ALA A 186 -1.96 -9.76 18.39
N ARG A 187 -2.22 -11.02 18.07
CA ARG A 187 -3.56 -11.63 18.22
C ARG A 187 -3.91 -11.88 19.68
N ASN A 188 -2.94 -12.38 20.43
CA ASN A 188 -3.07 -12.74 21.83
C ASN A 188 -2.03 -12.02 22.69
N PRO A 189 -2.31 -11.77 23.96
CA PRO A 189 -1.31 -11.25 24.90
C PRO A 189 -0.26 -12.31 25.20
N GLY A 190 1.01 -11.91 25.28
CA GLY A 190 2.08 -12.84 25.51
C GLY A 190 3.44 -12.18 25.72
N VAL A 191 4.48 -13.01 25.70
CA VAL A 191 5.86 -12.59 25.81
C VAL A 191 6.60 -12.97 24.53
N VAL A 192 7.35 -12.05 23.97
CA VAL A 192 8.15 -12.29 22.78
C VAL A 192 9.30 -13.22 23.10
N ASP A 193 9.33 -14.41 22.49
CA ASP A 193 10.35 -15.43 22.71
C ASP A 193 11.54 -15.27 21.76
N SER A 194 11.26 -15.08 20.48
CA SER A 194 12.30 -14.83 19.48
C SER A 194 11.84 -13.81 18.43
N VAL A 195 12.79 -13.05 17.91
CA VAL A 195 12.59 -12.08 16.84
C VAL A 195 13.76 -12.17 15.89
N ASP A 196 13.47 -12.34 14.63
CA ASP A 196 14.42 -12.16 13.53
C ASP A 196 13.86 -11.24 12.44
N GLY A 197 14.61 -11.05 11.35
CA GLY A 197 14.17 -10.20 10.24
C GLY A 197 12.95 -10.74 9.50
N GLY A 198 12.68 -12.02 9.54
CA GLY A 198 11.62 -12.70 8.81
C GLY A 198 10.41 -13.10 9.66
N ARG A 199 10.59 -13.29 10.96
CA ARG A 199 9.49 -13.75 11.82
C ARG A 199 9.58 -13.27 13.27
N ILE A 200 8.44 -13.24 13.93
CA ILE A 200 8.28 -12.94 15.37
C ILE A 200 7.52 -14.11 16.01
N VAL A 201 8.05 -14.65 17.09
CA VAL A 201 7.45 -15.73 17.86
C VAL A 201 7.03 -15.21 19.24
N ILE A 202 5.75 -15.36 19.57
CA ILE A 202 5.17 -14.90 20.83
C ILE A 202 4.66 -16.11 21.61
N LYS A 203 5.13 -16.25 22.84
CA LYS A 203 4.64 -17.25 23.79
C LYS A 203 3.41 -16.71 24.50
N VAL A 204 2.28 -17.35 24.26
CA VAL A 204 0.98 -17.01 24.86
C VAL A 204 0.73 -17.94 26.03
N SER A 205 0.55 -17.38 27.23
CA SER A 205 0.16 -18.15 28.42
C SER A 205 -1.31 -17.95 28.70
N SER A 206 -2.11 -18.99 28.48
CA SER A 206 -3.55 -18.99 28.77
C SER A 206 -3.85 -20.00 29.86
N GLY A 207 -3.73 -19.57 31.13
CA GLY A 207 -3.86 -20.46 32.27
C GLY A 207 -2.79 -21.56 32.30
N ASP A 208 -3.19 -22.83 32.33
CA ASP A 208 -2.29 -23.98 32.36
C ASP A 208 -1.77 -24.41 30.97
N SER A 209 -2.31 -23.83 29.89
CA SER A 209 -1.85 -24.12 28.53
C SER A 209 -0.92 -23.02 28.01
N VAL A 210 0.19 -23.43 27.42
CA VAL A 210 1.10 -22.56 26.70
C VAL A 210 0.91 -22.80 25.20
N SER A 211 0.59 -21.76 24.46
CA SER A 211 0.52 -21.77 23.01
C SER A 211 1.54 -20.80 22.41
N VAL A 212 1.80 -20.93 21.14
CA VAL A 212 2.75 -20.10 20.43
C VAL A 212 2.08 -19.45 19.23
N ASP A 213 2.19 -18.14 19.11
CA ASP A 213 1.78 -17.39 17.94
C ASP A 213 3.03 -17.06 17.11
N ILE A 214 3.03 -17.47 15.84
CA ILE A 214 4.11 -17.20 14.89
C ILE A 214 3.60 -16.19 13.87
N TYR A 215 4.38 -15.11 13.67
CA TYR A 215 4.09 -14.04 12.71
C TYR A 215 5.21 -13.98 11.69
N ASN A 216 4.95 -14.42 10.47
CA ASN A 216 5.88 -14.30 9.36
C ASN A 216 5.77 -12.91 8.74
N LEU A 217 6.90 -12.22 8.59
CA LEU A 217 6.97 -10.85 8.09
C LEU A 217 7.17 -10.84 6.57
N ILE A 218 6.45 -9.95 5.90
CA ILE A 218 6.62 -9.73 4.46
C ILE A 218 7.93 -8.96 4.23
N LYS A 219 8.82 -9.53 3.43
CA LYS A 219 10.14 -8.95 3.15
C LYS A 219 10.30 -8.65 1.67
N TYR A 220 10.59 -7.38 1.33
CA TYR A 220 10.98 -6.92 0.00
C TYR A 220 10.14 -7.47 -1.16
N THR A 221 8.83 -7.44 -1.02
CA THR A 221 7.90 -7.84 -2.08
C THR A 221 7.49 -6.64 -2.93
N ARG A 222 7.16 -6.89 -4.19
CA ARG A 222 6.68 -5.89 -5.12
C ARG A 222 5.20 -5.59 -4.88
N SER A 223 4.84 -4.31 -4.77
CA SER A 223 3.44 -3.87 -4.84
C SER A 223 2.97 -3.71 -6.29
N ASN A 224 1.66 -3.52 -6.50
CA ASN A 224 1.10 -3.27 -7.83
C ASN A 224 1.66 -2.01 -8.51
N GLN A 225 2.17 -1.05 -7.75
CA GLN A 225 2.81 0.18 -8.22
C GLN A 225 4.33 0.09 -8.26
N ASN A 226 4.91 -1.10 -8.22
CA ASN A 226 6.36 -1.35 -8.18
C ASN A 226 7.06 -0.79 -6.93
N THR A 227 6.35 -0.43 -5.90
CA THR A 227 6.93 0.01 -4.63
C THR A 227 7.33 -1.19 -3.78
N CYS A 228 8.28 -1.00 -2.88
CA CYS A 228 8.76 -2.06 -1.98
C CYS A 228 7.85 -2.20 -0.77
N VAL A 229 7.33 -3.41 -0.55
CA VAL A 229 6.62 -3.78 0.68
C VAL A 229 7.60 -4.54 1.57
N ASN A 230 7.92 -3.97 2.72
CA ASN A 230 8.83 -4.55 3.68
C ASN A 230 8.34 -4.28 5.10
N GLN A 231 8.22 -5.33 5.91
CA GLN A 231 7.81 -5.22 7.31
C GLN A 231 9.04 -5.29 8.22
N ARG A 232 9.06 -4.46 9.26
CA ARG A 232 10.16 -4.36 10.22
C ARG A 232 9.65 -4.62 11.62
N PRO A 233 10.26 -5.53 12.41
CA PRO A 233 9.86 -5.78 13.78
C PRO A 233 10.15 -4.55 14.65
N LEU A 234 9.22 -4.24 15.57
CA LEU A 234 9.37 -3.19 16.58
C LEU A 234 9.76 -3.76 17.94
N VAL A 235 9.36 -5.00 18.21
CA VAL A 235 9.52 -5.66 19.49
C VAL A 235 10.88 -6.34 19.60
N LYS A 236 11.33 -6.55 20.82
CA LYS A 236 12.56 -7.29 21.16
C LYS A 236 12.21 -8.52 21.97
N LYS A 237 13.14 -9.49 21.99
CA LYS A 237 13.02 -10.68 22.84
C LYS A 237 12.82 -10.28 24.30
N GLY A 238 11.77 -10.86 24.93
CA GLY A 238 11.40 -10.61 26.32
C GLY A 238 10.36 -9.50 26.51
N ASP A 239 9.98 -8.78 25.47
CA ASP A 239 8.93 -7.76 25.58
C ASP A 239 7.56 -8.39 25.84
N HIS A 240 6.76 -7.74 26.69
CA HIS A 240 5.37 -8.10 26.94
C HIS A 240 4.47 -7.38 25.96
N VAL A 241 3.64 -8.11 25.23
CA VAL A 241 2.67 -7.58 24.28
C VAL A 241 1.25 -7.89 24.71
N LYS A 242 0.33 -6.98 24.42
CA LYS A 242 -1.11 -7.17 24.62
C LYS A 242 -1.77 -7.47 23.27
N ALA A 243 -2.96 -8.08 23.32
CA ALA A 243 -3.76 -8.23 22.11
C ALA A 243 -4.04 -6.86 21.48
N GLY A 244 -3.79 -6.73 20.19
CA GLY A 244 -3.94 -5.49 19.42
C GLY A 244 -2.75 -4.54 19.48
N ASP A 245 -1.65 -4.89 20.15
CA ASP A 245 -0.40 -4.13 20.06
C ASP A 245 0.27 -4.38 18.70
N ILE A 246 0.82 -3.32 18.11
CA ILE A 246 1.55 -3.42 16.84
C ILE A 246 2.95 -3.94 17.13
N ILE A 247 3.30 -5.06 16.52
CA ILE A 247 4.58 -5.76 16.71
C ILE A 247 5.55 -5.57 15.54
N ALA A 248 5.05 -5.23 14.36
CA ALA A 248 5.88 -4.89 13.21
C ALA A 248 5.25 -3.77 12.38
N ASP A 249 6.10 -2.85 11.93
CA ASP A 249 5.73 -1.76 11.01
C ASP A 249 5.77 -2.23 9.56
N GLY A 250 4.81 -1.74 8.76
CA GLY A 250 4.78 -1.90 7.31
C GLY A 250 5.39 -0.72 6.56
N PRO A 251 5.21 -0.68 5.24
CA PRO A 251 5.62 0.47 4.43
C PRO A 251 4.82 1.72 4.83
N SER A 252 5.48 2.88 4.83
CA SER A 252 4.89 4.16 5.23
C SER A 252 4.28 4.18 6.65
N ILE A 253 4.80 3.38 7.54
CA ILE A 253 4.40 3.33 8.96
C ILE A 253 5.65 3.49 9.82
N ASP A 254 5.56 4.28 10.88
CA ASP A 254 6.60 4.50 11.87
C ASP A 254 6.01 4.41 13.27
N LEU A 255 6.51 3.45 14.07
CA LEU A 255 6.03 3.15 15.42
C LEU A 255 4.50 2.96 15.52
N GLY A 256 3.92 2.31 14.52
CA GLY A 256 2.50 2.04 14.43
C GLY A 256 1.63 3.25 14.06
N GLU A 257 2.22 4.35 13.60
CA GLU A 257 1.53 5.53 13.10
C GLU A 257 1.82 5.73 11.60
N LEU A 258 0.83 6.24 10.86
CA LEU A 258 0.99 6.53 9.44
C LEU A 258 2.08 7.59 9.23
N ALA A 259 3.06 7.26 8.40
CA ALA A 259 4.24 8.07 8.10
C ALA A 259 4.49 8.08 6.58
N ILE A 260 3.77 8.94 5.84
CA ILE A 260 3.83 8.99 4.38
C ILE A 260 5.00 9.80 3.82
N GLY A 261 5.87 10.32 4.67
CA GLY A 261 7.01 11.14 4.26
C GLY A 261 8.00 11.38 5.39
N GLN A 262 8.61 12.55 5.34
CA GLN A 262 9.66 12.99 6.24
C GLN A 262 9.34 14.36 6.82
N ASN A 263 9.70 14.60 8.08
CA ASN A 263 9.60 15.93 8.68
C ASN A 263 10.76 16.80 8.20
N MET A 264 10.46 17.96 7.63
CA MET A 264 11.46 18.89 7.09
C MET A 264 11.27 20.28 7.65
N ARG A 265 12.38 20.99 7.85
CA ARG A 265 12.33 22.42 8.18
C ARG A 265 12.15 23.21 6.90
N ILE A 266 11.10 24.05 6.84
CA ILE A 266 10.72 24.83 5.67
C ILE A 266 10.86 26.33 6.01
N ALA A 267 11.39 27.12 5.06
CA ALA A 267 11.37 28.58 5.10
C ALA A 267 10.47 29.13 3.99
N PHE A 268 9.51 29.96 4.33
CA PHE A 268 8.62 30.63 3.38
C PHE A 268 9.19 32.01 3.07
N MET A 269 10.00 32.09 2.02
CA MET A 269 10.65 33.32 1.60
C MET A 269 11.07 33.27 0.13
N PRO A 270 11.12 34.42 -0.59
CA PRO A 270 11.72 34.47 -1.90
C PRO A 270 13.23 34.26 -1.81
N TRP A 271 13.82 33.52 -2.74
CA TRP A 271 15.26 33.27 -2.80
C TRP A 271 15.80 33.50 -4.22
N ASN A 272 16.28 34.71 -4.47
CA ASN A 272 16.93 35.10 -5.74
C ASN A 272 16.17 34.68 -7.03
N GLY A 273 14.86 34.54 -6.97
CA GLY A 273 14.02 34.09 -8.08
C GLY A 273 14.06 32.61 -8.38
N PHE A 274 14.87 31.79 -7.67
CA PHE A 274 14.96 30.33 -7.92
C PHE A 274 13.75 29.55 -7.42
N ASN A 275 12.91 30.15 -6.59
CA ASN A 275 11.64 29.58 -6.14
C ASN A 275 10.41 30.33 -6.67
N TYR A 276 10.52 30.83 -7.93
CA TYR A 276 9.43 31.51 -8.61
C TYR A 276 8.28 30.52 -8.91
N GLU A 277 7.04 30.97 -8.71
CA GLU A 277 5.81 30.19 -8.81
C GLU A 277 5.84 28.95 -7.89
N ASP A 278 5.70 27.75 -8.47
CA ASP A 278 5.64 26.46 -7.74
C ASP A 278 7.02 25.81 -7.56
N SER A 279 8.10 26.51 -7.92
CA SER A 279 9.47 26.00 -7.77
C SER A 279 9.86 25.93 -6.29
N ILE A 280 10.49 24.84 -5.90
CA ILE A 280 10.95 24.58 -4.54
C ILE A 280 12.46 24.34 -4.57
N LEU A 281 13.19 25.06 -3.72
CA LEU A 281 14.61 24.81 -3.47
C LEU A 281 14.76 23.74 -2.39
N VAL A 282 15.60 22.76 -2.66
CA VAL A 282 15.87 21.64 -1.74
C VAL A 282 17.33 21.72 -1.29
N SER A 283 17.57 21.56 0.00
CA SER A 283 18.92 21.49 0.55
C SER A 283 19.63 20.20 0.11
N GLU A 284 20.92 20.28 -0.18
CA GLU A 284 21.76 19.12 -0.50
C GLU A 284 21.75 18.06 0.60
N ARG A 285 21.55 18.46 1.84
CA ARG A 285 21.41 17.57 2.99
C ARG A 285 20.26 16.56 2.85
N VAL A 286 19.18 16.94 2.17
CA VAL A 286 18.04 16.03 1.91
C VAL A 286 18.47 14.84 1.05
N VAL A 287 19.38 15.07 0.10
CA VAL A 287 19.96 14.03 -0.74
C VAL A 287 21.00 13.21 0.02
N GLN A 288 21.89 13.88 0.78
CA GLN A 288 22.95 13.21 1.55
C GLN A 288 22.39 12.28 2.65
N GLU A 289 21.26 12.63 3.24
CA GLU A 289 20.61 11.84 4.30
C GLU A 289 19.57 10.85 3.74
N ASP A 290 19.45 10.69 2.42
CA ASP A 290 18.48 9.80 1.75
C ASP A 290 17.03 9.99 2.20
N ARG A 291 16.62 11.23 2.52
CA ARG A 291 15.34 11.49 3.18
C ARG A 291 14.13 11.16 2.30
N LEU A 292 14.22 11.38 1.00
CA LEU A 292 13.15 11.09 0.04
C LEU A 292 13.48 9.88 -0.85
N THR A 293 14.51 9.13 -0.53
CA THR A 293 14.91 7.94 -1.28
C THR A 293 13.88 6.84 -1.13
N SER A 294 13.53 6.20 -2.24
CA SER A 294 12.57 5.10 -2.31
C SER A 294 13.16 3.89 -3.03
N ILE A 295 12.64 2.71 -2.72
CA ILE A 295 13.02 1.45 -3.36
C ILE A 295 11.88 1.05 -4.29
N HIS A 296 12.22 0.77 -5.55
CA HIS A 296 11.28 0.26 -6.54
C HIS A 296 11.70 -1.13 -6.98
N ILE A 297 10.74 -2.06 -7.02
CA ILE A 297 10.94 -3.42 -7.47
C ILE A 297 10.21 -3.60 -8.79
N GLN A 298 10.95 -3.87 -9.87
CA GLN A 298 10.39 -4.11 -11.19
C GLN A 298 10.45 -5.59 -11.51
N GLU A 299 9.37 -6.11 -12.04
CA GLU A 299 9.27 -7.47 -12.56
C GLU A 299 9.36 -7.43 -14.08
N LEU A 300 10.33 -8.14 -14.63
CA LEU A 300 10.52 -8.30 -16.06
C LEU A 300 10.31 -9.77 -16.44
N THR A 301 9.38 -10.01 -17.33
CA THR A 301 9.01 -11.39 -17.75
C THR A 301 9.49 -11.69 -19.16
N CYS A 302 10.00 -12.89 -19.35
CA CYS A 302 10.37 -13.42 -20.64
C CYS A 302 9.62 -14.73 -20.89
N ILE A 303 8.95 -14.83 -22.03
CA ILE A 303 8.18 -16.01 -22.41
C ILE A 303 8.76 -16.57 -23.70
N THR A 304 9.02 -17.88 -23.74
CA THR A 304 9.36 -18.61 -24.96
C THR A 304 8.10 -19.07 -25.67
N ARG A 305 8.04 -18.89 -26.96
CA ARG A 305 6.90 -19.27 -27.81
C ARG A 305 7.30 -20.28 -28.87
N ASP A 306 6.35 -21.09 -29.25
CA ASP A 306 6.50 -21.94 -30.43
C ASP A 306 6.21 -21.09 -31.67
N THR A 307 7.22 -20.95 -32.53
CA THR A 307 7.06 -20.26 -33.81
C THR A 307 6.95 -21.26 -34.96
N LYS A 308 6.43 -20.83 -36.11
CA LYS A 308 6.34 -21.68 -37.32
C LYS A 308 7.71 -22.16 -37.81
N LEU A 309 8.79 -21.55 -37.39
CA LEU A 309 10.17 -21.83 -37.80
C LEU A 309 10.93 -22.67 -36.78
N GLY A 310 10.35 -22.95 -35.63
CA GLY A 310 10.93 -23.66 -34.49
C GLY A 310 10.60 -23.04 -33.17
N MET A 311 10.99 -23.69 -32.10
CA MET A 311 10.82 -23.20 -30.75
C MET A 311 11.85 -22.09 -30.43
N GLU A 312 11.45 -21.08 -29.67
CA GLU A 312 12.38 -20.16 -29.06
C GLU A 312 13.11 -20.86 -27.91
N GLU A 313 14.40 -20.60 -27.76
CA GLU A 313 15.21 -21.20 -26.71
C GLU A 313 15.82 -20.13 -25.79
N ILE A 314 15.92 -20.46 -24.50
CA ILE A 314 16.68 -19.68 -23.51
C ILE A 314 18.06 -20.29 -23.41
N THR A 315 19.10 -19.54 -23.78
CA THR A 315 20.48 -20.00 -23.83
C THR A 315 21.45 -18.85 -23.53
N SER A 316 22.62 -19.18 -23.06
CA SER A 316 23.75 -18.25 -22.93
C SER A 316 24.51 -18.05 -24.25
N ASP A 317 24.34 -18.95 -25.24
CA ASP A 317 24.95 -18.83 -26.54
C ASP A 317 24.16 -17.87 -27.45
N ILE A 318 24.47 -16.60 -27.36
CA ILE A 318 23.80 -15.52 -28.08
C ILE A 318 24.74 -15.00 -29.15
N PRO A 319 24.35 -15.05 -30.43
CA PRO A 319 25.22 -14.57 -31.50
C PRO A 319 25.46 -13.07 -31.42
N GLY A 320 26.72 -12.66 -31.60
CA GLY A 320 27.12 -11.26 -31.66
C GLY A 320 27.21 -10.53 -30.32
N VAL A 321 27.18 -11.24 -29.21
CA VAL A 321 27.35 -10.67 -27.87
C VAL A 321 28.72 -11.02 -27.30
N SER A 322 29.37 -10.06 -26.64
CA SER A 322 30.71 -10.26 -26.04
C SER A 322 30.61 -11.11 -24.76
N GLU A 323 31.66 -11.88 -24.46
CA GLU A 323 31.76 -12.67 -23.21
C GLU A 323 31.60 -11.81 -21.95
N SER A 324 32.05 -10.56 -21.97
CA SER A 324 31.89 -9.64 -20.86
C SER A 324 30.42 -9.31 -20.57
N ALA A 325 29.56 -9.25 -21.60
CA ALA A 325 28.13 -9.02 -21.45
C ALA A 325 27.38 -10.30 -20.98
N LEU A 326 27.96 -11.46 -21.19
CA LEU A 326 27.43 -12.75 -20.76
C LEU A 326 27.87 -13.14 -19.34
N SER A 327 28.84 -12.45 -18.77
CA SER A 327 29.44 -12.78 -17.45
C SER A 327 28.45 -12.78 -16.28
N LYS A 328 27.32 -12.08 -16.43
CA LYS A 328 26.24 -11.99 -15.43
C LYS A 328 25.18 -13.09 -15.59
N LEU A 329 25.27 -13.89 -16.65
CA LEU A 329 24.37 -15.00 -16.92
C LEU A 329 24.99 -16.33 -16.44
N ASP A 330 24.12 -17.25 -16.10
CA ASP A 330 24.52 -18.63 -15.83
C ASP A 330 24.60 -19.47 -17.13
N GLU A 331 24.94 -20.74 -16.99
CA GLU A 331 25.04 -21.69 -18.11
C GLU A 331 23.75 -21.81 -18.93
N ASN A 332 22.60 -21.54 -18.33
CA ASN A 332 21.29 -21.58 -18.97
C ASN A 332 20.86 -20.23 -19.57
N GLY A 333 21.72 -19.21 -19.53
CA GLY A 333 21.41 -17.90 -20.11
C GLY A 333 20.51 -17.01 -19.25
N ILE A 334 20.42 -17.26 -17.94
CA ILE A 334 19.60 -16.50 -17.00
C ILE A 334 20.51 -15.79 -16.00
N VAL A 335 20.21 -14.51 -15.70
CA VAL A 335 20.97 -13.73 -14.73
C VAL A 335 20.91 -14.37 -13.33
N TYR A 336 22.01 -14.33 -12.60
CA TYR A 336 22.04 -14.85 -11.22
C TYR A 336 21.52 -13.81 -10.21
N VAL A 337 20.93 -14.31 -9.11
CA VAL A 337 20.47 -13.47 -7.99
C VAL A 337 21.66 -12.77 -7.34
N GLY A 338 21.53 -11.48 -7.05
CA GLY A 338 22.61 -10.63 -6.53
C GLY A 338 23.44 -9.91 -7.60
N ALA A 339 23.22 -10.18 -8.88
CA ALA A 339 23.90 -9.47 -9.97
C ALA A 339 23.52 -8.00 -10.00
N LYS A 340 24.51 -7.12 -10.09
CA LYS A 340 24.30 -5.69 -10.38
C LYS A 340 24.15 -5.52 -11.88
N VAL A 341 23.02 -4.98 -12.31
CA VAL A 341 22.67 -4.78 -13.71
C VAL A 341 22.52 -3.31 -14.05
N GLU A 342 22.92 -2.96 -15.27
CA GLU A 342 22.83 -1.62 -15.83
C GLU A 342 21.95 -1.62 -17.08
N ALA A 343 21.58 -0.43 -17.55
CA ALA A 343 20.76 -0.28 -18.74
C ALA A 343 21.41 -0.99 -19.96
N GLY A 344 20.66 -1.88 -20.60
CA GLY A 344 21.10 -2.66 -21.76
C GLY A 344 21.73 -4.02 -21.45
N ASP A 345 22.02 -4.32 -20.17
CA ASP A 345 22.49 -5.65 -19.78
C ASP A 345 21.44 -6.74 -20.10
N ILE A 346 21.90 -7.94 -20.40
CA ILE A 346 21.03 -9.06 -20.69
C ILE A 346 20.60 -9.71 -19.37
N LEU A 347 19.29 -9.85 -19.19
CA LEU A 347 18.71 -10.57 -18.05
C LEU A 347 18.40 -12.01 -18.36
N VAL A 348 17.86 -12.25 -19.57
CA VAL A 348 17.55 -13.59 -20.07
C VAL A 348 17.98 -13.66 -21.51
N GLY A 349 18.92 -14.55 -21.81
CA GLY A 349 19.34 -14.83 -23.17
C GLY A 349 18.29 -15.66 -23.89
N LYS A 350 17.66 -15.10 -24.91
CA LYS A 350 16.65 -15.77 -25.74
C LYS A 350 17.01 -15.62 -27.21
N VAL A 351 16.93 -16.74 -27.92
CA VAL A 351 17.16 -16.78 -29.37
C VAL A 351 15.92 -17.31 -30.09
N THR A 352 15.62 -16.69 -31.22
CA THR A 352 14.48 -17.06 -32.06
C THR A 352 14.98 -17.54 -33.42
N PRO A 353 14.52 -18.69 -33.96
CA PRO A 353 14.88 -19.16 -35.30
C PRO A 353 14.50 -18.14 -36.37
N LYS A 354 15.40 -17.85 -37.30
CA LYS A 354 15.16 -17.01 -38.49
C LYS A 354 14.76 -17.85 -39.69
N GLY A 355 13.77 -17.40 -40.45
CA GLY A 355 13.49 -17.95 -41.76
C GLY A 355 14.42 -17.39 -42.85
N GLU A 356 14.67 -18.15 -43.90
CA GLU A 356 15.54 -17.75 -45.03
C GLU A 356 15.15 -16.40 -45.66
N SER A 357 13.88 -16.01 -45.60
CA SER A 357 13.38 -14.74 -46.14
C SER A 357 13.76 -13.51 -45.33
N GLN A 358 14.22 -13.71 -44.10
CA GLN A 358 14.58 -12.59 -43.16
C GLN A 358 16.09 -12.33 -43.12
N LEU A 359 16.89 -13.09 -43.85
CA LEU A 359 18.32 -12.87 -43.92
C LEU A 359 18.63 -11.63 -44.76
N SER A 360 19.49 -10.72 -44.27
CA SER A 360 19.99 -9.61 -45.04
C SER A 360 20.82 -10.11 -46.24
N PRO A 361 20.98 -9.30 -47.31
CA PRO A 361 21.84 -9.70 -48.45
C PRO A 361 23.27 -10.06 -48.04
N GLU A 362 23.81 -9.37 -47.05
CA GLU A 362 25.12 -9.60 -46.47
C GLU A 362 25.23 -10.93 -45.71
N GLU A 363 24.19 -11.26 -44.90
CA GLU A 363 24.10 -12.52 -44.19
C GLU A 363 23.92 -13.72 -45.15
N LYS A 364 23.18 -13.54 -46.26
CA LYS A 364 23.08 -14.55 -47.34
C LYS A 364 24.41 -14.83 -48.01
N LEU A 365 25.20 -13.76 -48.24
CA LEU A 365 26.52 -13.90 -48.82
C LEU A 365 27.50 -14.59 -47.85
N LEU A 366 27.47 -14.24 -46.57
CA LEU A 366 28.28 -14.86 -45.54
C LEU A 366 27.90 -16.37 -45.36
N LYS A 367 26.62 -16.71 -45.42
CA LYS A 367 26.16 -18.09 -45.39
C LYS A 367 26.64 -18.88 -46.59
N ALA A 368 26.70 -18.27 -47.78
CA ALA A 368 27.21 -18.91 -49.00
C ALA A 368 28.75 -19.11 -48.98
N ILE A 369 29.51 -18.23 -48.31
CA ILE A 369 30.98 -18.27 -48.25
C ILE A 369 31.47 -19.18 -47.10
N PHE A 370 30.87 -19.07 -45.92
CA PHE A 370 31.33 -19.75 -44.68
C PHE A 370 30.52 -20.99 -44.29
N GLY A 371 29.52 -21.41 -45.08
CA GLY A 371 28.66 -22.53 -44.78
C GLY A 371 27.64 -22.24 -43.65
N GLU A 372 27.02 -23.29 -43.11
CA GLU A 372 25.88 -23.22 -42.15
C GLU A 372 26.17 -22.54 -40.81
N LYS A 373 27.36 -21.98 -40.58
CA LYS A 373 27.74 -21.29 -39.35
C LYS A 373 27.29 -19.82 -39.26
N ALA A 374 26.67 -19.26 -40.32
CA ALA A 374 25.99 -17.97 -40.19
C ALA A 374 24.67 -18.20 -39.49
N SER A 375 24.52 -17.74 -38.28
CA SER A 375 23.46 -18.05 -37.33
C SER A 375 22.04 -17.90 -37.93
N ASP A 376 21.35 -19.03 -38.05
CA ASP A 376 19.92 -19.08 -38.42
C ASP A 376 19.02 -18.59 -37.28
N ILE A 377 19.61 -17.92 -36.29
CA ILE A 377 18.95 -17.45 -35.05
C ILE A 377 19.11 -15.95 -34.90
N LYS A 378 18.06 -15.32 -34.35
CA LYS A 378 18.02 -13.90 -34.03
C LYS A 378 18.03 -13.71 -32.50
N ASP A 379 18.85 -12.78 -32.01
CA ASP A 379 18.82 -12.36 -30.61
C ASP A 379 17.49 -11.65 -30.28
N THR A 380 16.72 -12.23 -29.39
CA THR A 380 15.48 -11.66 -28.81
C THR A 380 15.54 -11.64 -27.29
N SER A 381 16.76 -11.54 -26.75
CA SER A 381 17.02 -11.56 -25.32
C SER A 381 16.30 -10.43 -24.58
N LEU A 382 15.87 -10.73 -23.37
CA LEU A 382 15.33 -9.70 -22.46
C LEU A 382 16.48 -8.87 -21.89
N ARG A 383 16.43 -7.57 -22.10
CA ARG A 383 17.44 -6.62 -21.63
C ARG A 383 16.85 -5.66 -20.63
N VAL A 384 17.70 -5.14 -19.76
CA VAL A 384 17.33 -4.07 -18.82
C VAL A 384 16.92 -2.82 -19.62
N PRO A 385 15.75 -2.21 -19.32
CA PRO A 385 15.31 -0.98 -19.98
C PRO A 385 16.31 0.18 -19.81
N SER A 386 16.33 1.09 -20.78
CA SER A 386 17.10 2.32 -20.66
C SER A 386 16.66 3.11 -19.43
N SER A 387 17.55 3.63 -18.65
CA SER A 387 17.29 4.35 -17.38
C SER A 387 17.10 3.50 -16.12
N VAL A 388 17.14 2.18 -16.22
CA VAL A 388 17.06 1.30 -15.05
C VAL A 388 18.44 0.75 -14.72
N SER A 389 18.81 0.81 -13.46
CA SER A 389 19.97 0.13 -12.90
C SER A 389 19.61 -0.40 -11.52
N GLY A 390 20.12 -1.55 -11.16
CA GLY A 390 19.75 -2.16 -9.88
C GLY A 390 20.43 -3.47 -9.60
N THR A 391 19.93 -4.18 -8.60
CA THR A 391 20.39 -5.51 -8.23
C THR A 391 19.24 -6.50 -8.40
N VAL A 392 19.54 -7.64 -8.98
CA VAL A 392 18.55 -8.74 -9.12
C VAL A 392 18.32 -9.36 -7.75
N ILE A 393 17.08 -9.30 -7.26
CA ILE A 393 16.70 -9.84 -5.94
C ILE A 393 16.12 -11.25 -6.01
N ASP A 394 15.44 -11.58 -7.11
CA ASP A 394 14.79 -12.89 -7.30
C ASP A 394 14.73 -13.26 -8.76
N VAL A 395 14.74 -14.56 -9.05
CA VAL A 395 14.60 -15.14 -10.39
C VAL A 395 13.74 -16.39 -10.30
N GLN A 396 12.58 -16.35 -10.94
CA GLN A 396 11.65 -17.49 -10.97
C GLN A 396 11.54 -18.07 -12.39
N ILE A 397 11.58 -19.39 -12.48
CA ILE A 397 11.51 -20.12 -13.74
C ILE A 397 10.31 -21.05 -13.71
N PHE A 398 9.41 -20.87 -14.66
CA PHE A 398 8.22 -21.68 -14.81
C PHE A 398 8.31 -22.50 -16.10
N THR A 399 7.97 -23.79 -16.04
CA THR A 399 7.88 -24.69 -17.19
C THR A 399 6.45 -25.18 -17.37
N ARG A 400 6.03 -25.41 -18.62
CA ARG A 400 4.70 -25.98 -18.90
C ARG A 400 4.68 -27.44 -18.45
N ASP A 401 3.49 -27.90 -18.05
CA ASP A 401 3.27 -29.30 -17.72
C ASP A 401 3.58 -30.19 -18.93
N GLY A 402 4.37 -31.24 -18.69
CA GLY A 402 4.80 -32.19 -19.73
C GLY A 402 6.05 -31.78 -20.52
N ALA A 403 6.60 -30.59 -20.31
CA ALA A 403 7.89 -30.21 -20.87
C ALA A 403 9.05 -30.70 -20.00
N GLU A 404 10.18 -31.06 -20.62
CA GLU A 404 11.41 -31.33 -19.85
C GLU A 404 11.87 -30.09 -19.12
N LYS A 405 12.01 -30.21 -17.80
CA LYS A 405 12.48 -29.11 -16.95
C LYS A 405 13.99 -28.94 -17.11
N ASN A 406 14.42 -27.73 -17.35
CA ASN A 406 15.83 -27.37 -17.35
C ASN A 406 16.52 -27.72 -16.01
N PRO A 407 17.81 -28.01 -15.98
CA PRO A 407 18.54 -28.33 -14.75
C PRO A 407 18.38 -27.24 -13.67
N ARG A 408 18.35 -25.96 -14.08
CA ARG A 408 18.15 -24.85 -13.18
C ARG A 408 16.73 -24.77 -12.62
N ALA A 409 15.71 -25.05 -13.41
CA ALA A 409 14.33 -25.11 -12.92
C ALA A 409 14.19 -26.19 -11.84
N LYS A 410 14.80 -27.36 -12.05
CA LYS A 410 14.86 -28.44 -11.04
C LYS A 410 15.62 -28.02 -9.79
N SER A 411 16.75 -27.31 -9.95
CA SER A 411 17.54 -26.80 -8.84
C SER A 411 16.76 -25.77 -8.03
N ASN A 412 16.08 -24.81 -8.68
CA ASN A 412 15.26 -23.82 -8.00
C ASN A 412 14.08 -24.45 -7.26
N GLU A 413 13.38 -25.39 -7.88
CA GLU A 413 12.30 -26.14 -7.22
C GLU A 413 12.81 -26.89 -5.98
N SER A 414 13.98 -27.53 -6.08
CA SER A 414 14.57 -28.25 -4.96
C SER A 414 15.01 -27.30 -3.83
N LEU A 415 15.54 -26.13 -4.16
CA LEU A 415 15.88 -25.09 -3.19
C LEU A 415 14.63 -24.56 -2.49
N MET A 416 13.60 -24.16 -3.24
CA MET A 416 12.33 -23.67 -2.67
C MET A 416 11.69 -24.74 -1.78
N THR A 417 11.66 -26.01 -2.23
CA THR A 417 11.13 -27.12 -1.41
C THR A 417 11.94 -27.31 -0.13
N SER A 418 13.28 -27.20 -0.21
CA SER A 418 14.16 -27.28 0.96
C SER A 418 13.95 -26.11 1.93
N GLU A 419 13.74 -24.90 1.45
CA GLU A 419 13.45 -23.72 2.26
C GLU A 419 12.11 -23.86 2.98
N PHE A 420 11.05 -24.21 2.26
CA PHE A 420 9.74 -24.46 2.87
C PHE A 420 9.77 -25.62 3.89
N SER A 421 10.51 -26.69 3.60
CA SER A 421 10.69 -27.78 4.56
C SER A 421 11.40 -27.32 5.84
N LYS A 422 12.46 -26.52 5.72
CA LYS A 422 13.17 -25.96 6.86
C LYS A 422 12.30 -25.05 7.70
N ASP A 423 11.55 -24.15 7.05
CA ASP A 423 10.63 -23.25 7.74
C ASP A 423 9.56 -24.04 8.51
N LEU A 424 9.00 -25.06 7.89
CA LEU A 424 8.01 -25.95 8.53
C LEU A 424 8.62 -26.76 9.69
N ASP A 425 9.83 -27.28 9.53
CA ASP A 425 10.55 -28.00 10.58
C ASP A 425 10.89 -27.07 11.74
N ASP A 426 11.36 -25.85 11.46
CA ASP A 426 11.67 -24.84 12.48
C ASP A 426 10.42 -24.42 13.24
N GLU A 427 9.29 -24.20 12.56
CA GLU A 427 8.00 -23.91 13.20
C GLU A 427 7.55 -25.08 14.09
N THR A 428 7.66 -26.30 13.59
CA THR A 428 7.26 -27.50 14.33
C THR A 428 8.15 -27.73 15.55
N VAL A 429 9.46 -27.57 15.43
CA VAL A 429 10.41 -27.71 16.55
C VAL A 429 10.19 -26.62 17.58
N SER A 430 10.03 -25.36 17.17
CA SER A 430 9.73 -24.26 18.09
C SER A 430 8.44 -24.50 18.85
N TYR A 431 7.38 -24.94 18.16
CA TYR A 431 6.10 -25.25 18.76
C TYR A 431 6.20 -26.39 19.77
N THR A 432 6.82 -27.51 19.42
CA THR A 432 6.97 -28.67 20.33
C THR A 432 7.84 -28.34 21.52
N HIS A 433 8.90 -27.56 21.34
CA HIS A 433 9.80 -27.18 22.44
C HIS A 433 9.17 -26.22 23.43
N LEU A 434 8.31 -25.30 22.95
CA LEU A 434 7.63 -24.33 23.80
C LEU A 434 6.37 -24.90 24.48
N THR A 435 5.74 -25.91 23.87
CA THR A 435 4.51 -26.52 24.40
C THR A 435 4.72 -27.77 25.26
N LEU A 436 5.90 -28.40 25.19
CA LEU A 436 6.21 -29.50 26.08
C LEU A 436 6.26 -28.99 27.53
N PRO A 437 5.49 -29.59 28.47
CA PRO A 437 5.66 -29.28 29.87
C PRO A 437 7.09 -29.66 30.27
N THR A 438 7.81 -28.72 30.85
CA THR A 438 9.03 -29.01 31.57
C THR A 438 8.64 -29.94 32.71
N THR A 439 8.70 -31.25 32.49
CA THR A 439 8.64 -32.23 33.57
C THR A 439 9.81 -31.90 34.47
N GLY A 440 9.49 -31.20 35.56
CA GLY A 440 10.44 -30.98 36.61
C GLY A 440 10.96 -32.34 37.02
N SER A 441 12.23 -32.53 36.85
CA SER A 441 12.98 -33.64 37.47
C SER A 441 12.71 -33.60 38.95
N VAL A 442 12.23 -34.69 39.44
CA VAL A 442 12.20 -35.07 40.87
C VAL A 442 13.57 -34.92 41.52
#